data_338e7c72ef904b4f9ad44c7a80d1129e
#
_entry.id   338e7c72ef904b4f9ad44c7a80d1129e
#
_cell.length_a   1.000
_cell.length_b   1.000
_cell.length_c   1.000
_cell.angle_alpha   90.00
_cell.angle_beta   90.00
_cell.angle_gamma   90.00
#
_symmetry.space_group_name_H-M   'P 1'
#
loop_
_entity.id
_entity.type
_entity.pdbx_description
1 polymer ?
#
loop_
_entity_poly.entity_id
_entity_poly.type
_entity_poly.pdbx_seq_one_letter_code
_entity_poly.pdbx_strand_id
1 'polypeptide(L)'
;METHHEEADIIIIHQTLQAIKDTQNPRVRVISDDTDVFVLLLHHYQKAGLDIPITMDSPIKDRASVDIQKTVASNKNILKDLPQAHALTGCDTVATCHGIGKCKVLKLLEQGYALPAVGDVNADMEDVILQATSFVSACYGIKNSVDMTQTRLLVWGKKTGRGKITASHLCELPPTTEAFIQNIKRAHYQAIIWRNIDIDPRNLDLECYGWKKDREKKISIPIMLPGNTPPAPNFILQLIRCSCKSKKPCNTKRCSCKEKGVSCTMFCACYSIGCTRLL
;
A
#
# COMPACT_ATOMS: atom_id res chain seq x y z
N MET A 1 26.16 2.66 -22.14
CA MET A 1 24.75 2.73 -22.52
C MET A 1 24.12 3.79 -21.65
N GLU A 2 23.59 4.86 -22.25
CA GLU A 2 22.90 5.90 -21.48
C GLU A 2 21.57 5.32 -20.98
N THR A 3 21.36 5.34 -19.68
CA THR A 3 20.08 5.00 -19.09
C THR A 3 19.22 6.27 -19.06
N HIS A 4 17.95 6.16 -19.40
CA HIS A 4 16.99 7.26 -19.33
C HIS A 4 16.33 7.36 -17.96
N HIS A 5 16.71 6.46 -17.04
CA HIS A 5 16.20 6.44 -15.67
C HIS A 5 17.02 7.39 -14.79
N GLU A 6 16.32 8.19 -14.00
CA GLU A 6 16.92 9.07 -12.99
C GLU A 6 16.98 8.39 -11.60
N GLU A 7 16.23 7.30 -11.39
CA GLU A 7 16.21 6.55 -10.13
C GLU A 7 17.47 5.68 -9.99
N ALA A 8 18.19 5.88 -8.90
CA ALA A 8 19.41 5.13 -8.59
C ALA A 8 19.20 3.62 -8.51
N ASP A 9 18.05 3.19 -7.97
CA ASP A 9 17.71 1.78 -7.79
C ASP A 9 17.67 1.03 -9.11
N ILE A 10 17.01 1.63 -10.12
CA ILE A 10 16.93 1.06 -11.47
C ILE A 10 18.30 1.04 -12.15
N ILE A 11 19.07 2.10 -11.96
CA ILE A 11 20.44 2.18 -12.51
C ILE A 11 21.31 1.06 -11.93
N ILE A 12 21.23 0.79 -10.64
CA ILE A 12 21.95 -0.30 -9.98
C ILE A 12 21.57 -1.66 -10.59
N ILE A 13 20.26 -1.90 -10.79
CA ILE A 13 19.80 -3.15 -11.39
C ILE A 13 20.29 -3.29 -12.85
N HIS A 14 20.13 -2.23 -13.63
CA HIS A 14 20.57 -2.22 -15.01
C HIS A 14 22.08 -2.50 -15.13
N GLN A 15 22.91 -1.83 -14.33
CA GLN A 15 24.36 -2.06 -14.27
C GLN A 15 24.71 -3.47 -13.81
N THR A 16 23.97 -4.00 -12.82
CA THR A 16 24.14 -5.38 -12.34
C THR A 16 23.91 -6.37 -13.46
N LEU A 17 22.80 -6.25 -14.19
CA LEU A 17 22.46 -7.16 -15.31
C LEU A 17 23.45 -7.00 -16.48
N GLN A 18 23.94 -5.81 -16.75
CA GLN A 18 24.93 -5.56 -17.78
C GLN A 18 26.28 -6.21 -17.42
N ALA A 19 26.76 -6.00 -16.18
CA ALA A 19 28.01 -6.60 -15.71
C ALA A 19 28.00 -8.15 -15.79
N ILE A 20 26.83 -8.75 -15.57
CA ILE A 20 26.65 -10.20 -15.73
C ILE A 20 26.84 -10.65 -17.18
N LYS A 21 26.29 -9.89 -18.14
CA LYS A 21 26.42 -10.21 -19.57
C LYS A 21 27.83 -10.05 -20.09
N ASP A 22 28.57 -9.09 -19.56
CA ASP A 22 29.90 -8.71 -20.04
C ASP A 22 31.02 -9.57 -19.45
N THR A 23 30.72 -10.46 -18.51
CA THR A 23 31.74 -11.19 -17.74
C THR A 23 31.54 -12.71 -17.85
N GLN A 24 32.63 -13.47 -18.08
CA GLN A 24 32.60 -14.92 -17.94
C GLN A 24 32.65 -15.32 -16.45
N ASN A 25 31.70 -16.20 -16.01
CA ASN A 25 31.57 -16.61 -14.61
C ASN A 25 31.44 -15.45 -13.61
N PRO A 26 30.47 -14.57 -13.78
CA PRO A 26 30.35 -13.39 -12.94
C PRO A 26 30.04 -13.74 -11.48
N ARG A 27 30.70 -13.07 -10.57
CA ARG A 27 30.31 -12.96 -9.16
C ARG A 27 30.01 -11.50 -8.88
N VAL A 28 28.76 -11.19 -8.61
CA VAL A 28 28.33 -9.80 -8.44
C VAL A 28 28.06 -9.53 -6.98
N ARG A 29 28.58 -8.39 -6.53
CA ARG A 29 28.36 -7.88 -5.19
C ARG A 29 27.72 -6.52 -5.31
N VAL A 30 26.48 -6.37 -4.83
CA VAL A 30 25.75 -5.11 -4.76
C VAL A 30 25.85 -4.56 -3.35
N ILE A 31 26.29 -3.32 -3.21
CA ILE A 31 26.39 -2.66 -1.90
C ILE A 31 25.23 -1.68 -1.78
N SER A 32 24.23 -2.04 -0.98
CA SER A 32 23.06 -1.21 -0.70
C SER A 32 22.34 -1.69 0.55
N ASP A 33 21.68 -0.79 1.27
CA ASP A 33 20.73 -1.08 2.35
C ASP A 33 19.29 -0.82 1.92
N ASP A 34 19.09 -0.40 0.67
CA ASP A 34 17.80 -0.02 0.16
C ASP A 34 16.92 -1.24 -0.10
N THR A 35 15.70 -1.19 0.44
CA THR A 35 14.71 -2.25 0.25
C THR A 35 14.21 -2.30 -1.19
N ASP A 36 14.16 -1.16 -1.89
CA ASP A 36 13.71 -1.08 -3.27
C ASP A 36 14.71 -1.78 -4.17
N VAL A 37 16.02 -1.54 -3.97
CA VAL A 37 17.10 -2.28 -4.66
C VAL A 37 16.99 -3.79 -4.39
N PHE A 38 16.73 -4.19 -3.15
CA PHE A 38 16.60 -5.61 -2.81
C PHE A 38 15.43 -6.27 -3.53
N VAL A 39 14.25 -5.66 -3.51
CA VAL A 39 13.04 -6.16 -4.19
C VAL A 39 13.29 -6.28 -5.70
N LEU A 40 13.92 -5.28 -6.30
CA LEU A 40 14.22 -5.26 -7.73
C LEU A 40 15.27 -6.32 -8.11
N LEU A 41 16.30 -6.53 -7.31
CA LEU A 41 17.28 -7.60 -7.52
C LEU A 41 16.62 -8.97 -7.56
N LEU A 42 15.73 -9.27 -6.59
CA LEU A 42 15.02 -10.54 -6.54
C LEU A 42 14.13 -10.75 -7.78
N HIS A 43 13.37 -9.71 -8.15
CA HIS A 43 12.47 -9.75 -9.30
C HIS A 43 13.23 -9.98 -10.61
N HIS A 44 14.26 -9.16 -10.88
CA HIS A 44 15.00 -9.24 -12.14
C HIS A 44 15.91 -10.46 -12.23
N TYR A 45 16.41 -10.95 -11.09
CA TYR A 45 17.12 -12.23 -11.04
C TYR A 45 16.23 -13.37 -11.52
N GLN A 46 14.99 -13.45 -11.00
CA GLN A 46 14.03 -14.46 -11.42
C GLN A 46 13.56 -14.25 -12.87
N LYS A 47 13.24 -13.02 -13.25
CA LYS A 47 12.75 -12.66 -14.58
C LYS A 47 13.76 -12.98 -15.68
N ALA A 48 15.04 -12.76 -15.42
CA ALA A 48 16.14 -13.06 -16.35
C ALA A 48 16.58 -14.54 -16.33
N GLY A 49 15.99 -15.38 -15.46
CA GLY A 49 16.36 -16.79 -15.32
C GLY A 49 17.82 -16.99 -14.93
N LEU A 50 18.37 -16.09 -14.11
CA LEU A 50 19.77 -16.14 -13.70
C LEU A 50 20.05 -17.35 -12.79
N ASP A 51 21.24 -17.93 -12.95
CA ASP A 51 21.77 -18.97 -12.08
C ASP A 51 23.24 -18.68 -11.72
N ILE A 52 23.46 -17.51 -11.16
CA ILE A 52 24.78 -17.00 -10.79
C ILE A 52 24.77 -16.46 -9.36
N PRO A 53 25.91 -16.52 -8.63
CA PRO A 53 25.97 -15.99 -7.28
C PRO A 53 25.96 -14.46 -7.30
N ILE A 54 24.92 -13.87 -6.71
CA ILE A 54 24.81 -12.44 -6.43
C ILE A 54 24.63 -12.29 -4.91
N THR A 55 25.41 -11.40 -4.31
CA THR A 55 25.25 -10.99 -2.91
C THR A 55 24.88 -9.52 -2.82
N MET A 56 24.00 -9.19 -1.90
CA MET A 56 23.71 -7.81 -1.50
C MET A 56 24.28 -7.59 -0.09
N ASP A 57 25.15 -6.62 0.01
CA ASP A 57 25.84 -6.27 1.25
C ASP A 57 25.44 -4.89 1.73
N SER A 58 25.25 -4.76 3.02
CA SER A 58 25.05 -3.48 3.65
C SER A 58 26.34 -2.66 3.68
N PRO A 59 26.30 -1.34 3.43
CA PRO A 59 27.41 -0.46 3.73
C PRO A 59 27.65 -0.32 5.24
N ILE A 60 26.70 -0.71 6.07
CA ILE A 60 26.82 -0.68 7.54
C ILE A 60 27.59 -1.92 8.00
N LYS A 61 28.66 -1.67 8.75
CA LYS A 61 29.48 -2.74 9.33
C LYS A 61 28.64 -3.69 10.18
N ASP A 62 29.01 -4.98 10.14
CA ASP A 62 28.42 -6.06 10.95
C ASP A 62 26.98 -6.50 10.57
N ARG A 63 26.42 -6.00 9.46
CA ARG A 63 25.21 -6.57 8.86
C ARG A 63 25.56 -7.77 7.97
N ALA A 64 24.75 -8.81 8.07
CA ALA A 64 24.94 -10.01 7.27
C ALA A 64 24.63 -9.73 5.78
N SER A 65 25.47 -10.30 4.91
CA SER A 65 25.22 -10.31 3.46
C SER A 65 23.99 -11.14 3.12
N VAL A 66 23.23 -10.70 2.14
CA VAL A 66 22.06 -11.42 1.63
C VAL A 66 22.45 -12.14 0.33
N ASP A 67 22.24 -13.45 0.29
CA ASP A 67 22.41 -14.27 -0.90
C ASP A 67 21.14 -14.21 -1.75
N ILE A 68 21.22 -13.51 -2.88
CA ILE A 68 20.07 -13.28 -3.77
C ILE A 68 19.61 -14.59 -4.40
N GLN A 69 20.51 -15.44 -4.86
CA GLN A 69 20.18 -16.72 -5.48
C GLN A 69 19.38 -17.61 -4.53
N LYS A 70 19.83 -17.78 -3.29
CA LYS A 70 19.11 -18.56 -2.28
C LYS A 70 17.77 -17.93 -1.92
N THR A 71 17.72 -16.62 -1.79
CA THR A 71 16.48 -15.91 -1.48
C THR A 71 15.44 -16.09 -2.58
N VAL A 72 15.86 -15.99 -3.85
CA VAL A 72 14.98 -16.25 -5.00
C VAL A 72 14.51 -17.70 -5.00
N ALA A 73 15.39 -18.66 -4.78
CA ALA A 73 15.03 -20.09 -4.77
C ALA A 73 13.95 -20.40 -3.73
N SER A 74 14.00 -19.74 -2.57
CA SER A 74 13.07 -19.94 -1.45
C SER A 74 11.73 -19.22 -1.63
N ASN A 75 11.63 -18.23 -2.53
CA ASN A 75 10.46 -17.34 -2.60
C ASN A 75 9.86 -17.22 -4.02
N LYS A 76 10.17 -18.15 -4.93
CA LYS A 76 9.81 -18.10 -6.38
C LYS A 76 8.35 -17.76 -6.67
N ASN A 77 7.44 -18.21 -5.83
CA ASN A 77 5.99 -18.08 -6.01
C ASN A 77 5.48 -16.65 -5.85
N ILE A 78 6.19 -15.79 -5.13
CA ILE A 78 5.74 -14.42 -4.84
C ILE A 78 6.49 -13.33 -5.63
N LEU A 79 7.66 -13.63 -6.16
CA LEU A 79 8.58 -12.63 -6.70
C LEU A 79 8.05 -11.90 -7.94
N LYS A 80 7.17 -12.52 -8.72
CA LYS A 80 6.56 -11.87 -9.89
C LYS A 80 5.64 -10.71 -9.52
N ASP A 81 4.99 -10.80 -8.34
CA ASP A 81 4.04 -9.79 -7.85
C ASP A 81 4.65 -8.91 -6.72
N LEU A 82 5.89 -9.19 -6.33
CA LEU A 82 6.55 -8.51 -5.21
C LEU A 82 6.80 -7.01 -5.48
N PRO A 83 7.34 -6.57 -6.65
CA PRO A 83 7.53 -5.15 -6.93
C PRO A 83 6.23 -4.36 -6.90
N GLN A 84 5.14 -4.91 -7.46
CA GLN A 84 3.82 -4.29 -7.47
C GLN A 84 3.26 -4.13 -6.06
N ALA A 85 3.32 -5.19 -5.27
CA ALA A 85 2.86 -5.19 -3.89
C ALA A 85 3.70 -4.23 -3.03
N HIS A 86 5.00 -4.14 -3.31
CA HIS A 86 5.91 -3.23 -2.63
C HIS A 86 5.58 -1.77 -2.96
N ALA A 87 5.44 -1.41 -4.24
CA ALA A 87 5.05 -0.08 -4.68
C ALA A 87 3.69 0.33 -4.10
N LEU A 88 2.68 -0.56 -4.18
CA LEU A 88 1.31 -0.30 -3.73
C LEU A 88 1.22 -0.04 -2.21
N THR A 89 2.09 -0.65 -1.42
CA THR A 89 2.07 -0.54 0.04
C THR A 89 3.04 0.48 0.59
N GLY A 90 3.73 1.19 -0.26
CA GLY A 90 4.58 2.34 0.03
C GLY A 90 6.04 2.14 -0.33
N CYS A 91 6.57 3.10 -1.06
CA CYS A 91 7.95 3.28 -1.44
C CYS A 91 8.25 4.80 -1.45
N ASP A 92 9.39 5.22 -1.92
CA ASP A 92 9.79 6.64 -1.91
C ASP A 92 8.82 7.57 -2.62
N THR A 93 8.20 7.11 -3.71
CA THR A 93 7.26 7.89 -4.53
C THR A 93 5.79 7.66 -4.19
N VAL A 94 5.46 6.64 -3.38
CA VAL A 94 4.09 6.22 -3.07
C VAL A 94 3.87 6.17 -1.56
N ALA A 95 2.84 6.88 -1.10
CA ALA A 95 2.51 6.95 0.33
C ALA A 95 2.15 5.58 0.92
N THR A 96 2.65 5.32 2.12
CA THR A 96 2.35 4.10 2.88
C THR A 96 0.92 4.11 3.41
N CYS A 97 0.30 2.93 3.47
CA CYS A 97 -0.96 2.73 4.16
C CYS A 97 -0.72 2.39 5.64
N HIS A 98 -1.32 3.15 6.55
CA HIS A 98 -1.14 2.94 7.99
C HIS A 98 -1.47 1.51 8.42
N GLY A 99 -0.58 0.90 9.19
CA GLY A 99 -0.78 -0.45 9.75
C GLY A 99 -0.61 -1.60 8.74
N ILE A 100 -0.16 -1.32 7.52
CA ILE A 100 0.23 -2.32 6.54
C ILE A 100 1.76 -2.43 6.52
N GLY A 101 2.29 -3.42 7.23
CA GLY A 101 3.71 -3.75 7.20
C GLY A 101 4.04 -4.80 6.14
N LYS A 102 5.28 -4.83 5.67
CA LYS A 102 5.75 -5.74 4.60
C LYS A 102 5.51 -7.22 4.91
N CYS A 103 5.62 -7.66 6.18
CA CYS A 103 5.30 -9.04 6.57
C CYS A 103 3.85 -9.44 6.26
N LYS A 104 2.90 -8.51 6.38
CA LYS A 104 1.50 -8.76 6.04
C LYS A 104 1.30 -8.90 4.53
N VAL A 105 2.00 -8.06 3.77
CA VAL A 105 2.02 -8.08 2.31
C VAL A 105 2.55 -9.42 1.79
N LEU A 106 3.70 -9.87 2.29
CA LEU A 106 4.30 -11.15 1.91
C LEU A 106 3.36 -12.32 2.19
N LYS A 107 2.71 -12.36 3.37
CA LYS A 107 1.73 -13.41 3.70
C LYS A 107 0.54 -13.45 2.74
N LEU A 108 0.09 -12.32 2.22
CA LEU A 108 -0.98 -12.31 1.23
C LEU A 108 -0.52 -12.82 -0.13
N LEU A 109 0.69 -12.46 -0.56
CA LEU A 109 1.28 -13.01 -1.78
C LEU A 109 1.45 -14.55 -1.68
N GLU A 110 1.90 -15.05 -0.54
CA GLU A 110 1.99 -16.49 -0.23
C GLU A 110 0.62 -17.18 -0.25
N GLN A 111 -0.45 -16.48 0.09
CA GLN A 111 -1.84 -16.96 0.02
C GLN A 111 -2.42 -16.91 -1.40
N GLY A 112 -1.65 -16.48 -2.41
CA GLY A 112 -2.05 -16.45 -3.80
C GLY A 112 -2.73 -15.15 -4.25
N TYR A 113 -2.69 -14.08 -3.47
CA TYR A 113 -3.10 -12.77 -3.96
C TYR A 113 -2.09 -12.30 -5.01
N ALA A 114 -2.57 -12.03 -6.22
CA ALA A 114 -1.74 -11.61 -7.36
C ALA A 114 -2.14 -10.21 -7.84
N LEU A 115 -1.20 -9.53 -8.45
CA LEU A 115 -1.35 -8.16 -8.95
C LEU A 115 -0.91 -8.02 -10.42
N PRO A 116 -1.37 -8.88 -11.34
CA PRO A 116 -0.86 -8.91 -12.72
C PRO A 116 -1.10 -7.60 -13.48
N ALA A 117 -2.22 -6.89 -13.24
CA ALA A 117 -2.51 -5.62 -13.90
C ALA A 117 -1.67 -4.46 -13.35
N VAL A 118 -1.29 -4.49 -12.07
CA VAL A 118 -0.46 -3.42 -11.49
C VAL A 118 0.95 -3.50 -12.08
N GLY A 119 1.38 -2.43 -12.74
CA GLY A 119 2.67 -2.37 -13.42
C GLY A 119 2.68 -3.04 -14.81
N ASP A 120 1.53 -3.35 -15.39
CA ASP A 120 1.40 -3.68 -16.80
C ASP A 120 0.96 -2.43 -17.58
N VAL A 121 1.82 -1.96 -18.49
CA VAL A 121 1.58 -0.74 -19.28
C VAL A 121 0.34 -0.83 -20.17
N ASN A 122 -0.09 -2.05 -20.51
CA ASN A 122 -1.27 -2.30 -21.36
C ASN A 122 -2.54 -2.60 -20.56
N ALA A 123 -2.46 -2.65 -19.22
CA ALA A 123 -3.62 -2.95 -18.40
C ALA A 123 -4.62 -1.78 -18.39
N ASP A 124 -5.91 -2.13 -18.37
CA ASP A 124 -6.95 -1.14 -18.12
C ASP A 124 -6.81 -0.59 -16.69
N MET A 125 -6.94 0.72 -16.54
CA MET A 125 -6.84 1.38 -15.24
C MET A 125 -7.94 0.93 -14.26
N GLU A 126 -9.10 0.51 -14.76
CA GLU A 126 -10.17 -0.03 -13.91
C GLU A 126 -9.75 -1.37 -13.29
N ASP A 127 -9.12 -2.25 -14.07
CA ASP A 127 -8.57 -3.52 -13.58
C ASP A 127 -7.44 -3.30 -12.56
N VAL A 128 -6.58 -2.33 -12.81
CA VAL A 128 -5.51 -1.93 -11.88
C VAL A 128 -6.12 -1.48 -10.55
N ILE A 129 -7.13 -0.59 -10.58
CA ILE A 129 -7.81 -0.10 -9.39
C ILE A 129 -8.50 -1.23 -8.64
N LEU A 130 -9.18 -2.12 -9.35
CA LEU A 130 -9.90 -3.25 -8.77
C LEU A 130 -8.95 -4.19 -8.02
N GLN A 131 -7.87 -4.62 -8.68
CA GLN A 131 -6.87 -5.52 -8.08
C GLN A 131 -6.18 -4.88 -6.87
N ALA A 132 -5.73 -3.64 -7.01
CA ALA A 132 -5.08 -2.91 -5.93
C ALA A 132 -6.01 -2.71 -4.72
N THR A 133 -7.30 -2.38 -4.97
CA THR A 133 -8.29 -2.22 -3.91
C THR A 133 -8.56 -3.54 -3.18
N SER A 134 -8.72 -4.63 -3.92
CA SER A 134 -8.91 -5.97 -3.34
C SER A 134 -7.71 -6.37 -2.46
N PHE A 135 -6.50 -6.19 -2.97
CA PHE A 135 -5.27 -6.51 -2.25
C PHE A 135 -5.10 -5.70 -0.96
N VAL A 136 -5.26 -4.38 -1.04
CA VAL A 136 -5.10 -3.51 0.14
C VAL A 136 -6.24 -3.73 1.15
N SER A 137 -7.46 -4.01 0.69
CA SER A 137 -8.57 -4.40 1.58
C SER A 137 -8.24 -5.67 2.35
N ALA A 138 -7.66 -6.67 1.69
CA ALA A 138 -7.18 -7.89 2.34
C ALA A 138 -6.07 -7.60 3.36
N CYS A 139 -5.17 -6.64 3.09
CA CYS A 139 -4.19 -6.15 4.06
C CYS A 139 -4.85 -5.58 5.32
N TYR A 140 -6.01 -4.97 5.22
CA TYR A 140 -6.82 -4.53 6.36
C TYR A 140 -7.68 -5.63 6.99
N GLY A 141 -7.58 -6.87 6.49
CA GLY A 141 -8.35 -8.02 6.98
C GLY A 141 -9.81 -8.03 6.51
N ILE A 142 -10.11 -7.34 5.41
CA ILE A 142 -11.40 -7.35 4.72
C ILE A 142 -11.22 -8.11 3.42
N LYS A 143 -11.68 -9.35 3.38
CA LYS A 143 -11.61 -10.19 2.18
C LYS A 143 -12.74 -9.84 1.20
N ASN A 144 -12.48 -10.02 -0.08
CA ASN A 144 -13.45 -9.85 -1.17
C ASN A 144 -14.10 -8.45 -1.26
N SER A 145 -13.45 -7.41 -0.74
CA SER A 145 -13.89 -6.04 -0.94
C SER A 145 -13.16 -5.43 -2.13
N VAL A 146 -13.91 -4.82 -3.01
CA VAL A 146 -13.43 -4.08 -4.20
C VAL A 146 -13.75 -2.59 -4.09
N ASP A 147 -14.21 -2.15 -2.93
CA ASP A 147 -14.51 -0.76 -2.60
C ASP A 147 -13.79 -0.32 -1.33
N MET A 148 -12.99 0.72 -1.44
CA MET A 148 -12.22 1.24 -0.32
C MET A 148 -13.12 1.95 0.70
N THR A 149 -14.21 2.57 0.29
CA THR A 149 -15.21 3.16 1.20
C THR A 149 -15.82 2.08 2.09
N GLN A 150 -16.24 0.97 1.50
CA GLN A 150 -16.75 -0.18 2.24
C GLN A 150 -15.69 -0.75 3.20
N THR A 151 -14.47 -0.93 2.70
CA THR A 151 -13.34 -1.41 3.52
C THR A 151 -13.10 -0.50 4.71
N ARG A 152 -13.06 0.82 4.49
CA ARG A 152 -12.90 1.83 5.54
C ARG A 152 -14.02 1.77 6.58
N LEU A 153 -15.27 1.63 6.15
CA LEU A 153 -16.42 1.52 7.04
C LEU A 153 -16.36 0.25 7.90
N LEU A 154 -16.02 -0.89 7.31
CA LEU A 154 -15.89 -2.16 8.02
C LEU A 154 -14.73 -2.14 9.04
N VAL A 155 -13.58 -1.57 8.67
CA VAL A 155 -12.46 -1.40 9.60
C VAL A 155 -12.83 -0.47 10.74
N TRP A 156 -13.50 0.64 10.45
CA TRP A 156 -14.00 1.55 11.47
C TRP A 156 -14.99 0.86 12.42
N GLY A 157 -15.95 0.10 11.88
CA GLY A 157 -16.90 -0.67 12.68
C GLY A 157 -16.23 -1.70 13.60
N LYS A 158 -15.22 -2.43 13.10
CA LYS A 158 -14.42 -3.38 13.90
C LYS A 158 -13.67 -2.69 15.05
N LYS A 159 -13.17 -1.47 14.83
CA LYS A 159 -12.43 -0.71 15.84
C LYS A 159 -13.34 -0.05 16.88
N THR A 160 -14.50 0.44 16.46
CA THR A 160 -15.43 1.19 17.33
C THR A 160 -16.46 0.28 17.99
N GLY A 161 -16.91 -0.79 17.35
CA GLY A 161 -18.00 -1.67 17.80
C GLY A 161 -17.69 -2.55 19.02
N ARG A 162 -16.45 -2.56 19.51
CA ARG A 162 -16.02 -3.36 20.69
C ARG A 162 -16.00 -2.57 22.00
N GLY A 163 -16.72 -1.47 22.11
CA GLY A 163 -16.75 -0.63 23.32
C GLY A 163 -15.42 0.09 23.63
N LYS A 164 -14.39 -0.12 22.84
CA LYS A 164 -13.13 0.63 22.91
C LYS A 164 -13.29 1.92 22.11
N ILE A 165 -13.98 2.88 22.67
CA ILE A 165 -14.02 4.25 22.13
C ILE A 165 -12.84 5.02 22.69
N THR A 166 -11.67 4.73 22.28
CA THR A 166 -10.70 5.75 21.98
C THR A 166 -11.09 6.27 20.61
N ALA A 167 -11.13 7.59 20.43
CA ALA A 167 -11.31 8.16 19.10
C ALA A 167 -10.31 7.42 18.20
N SER A 168 -10.80 6.51 17.36
CA SER A 168 -9.93 5.75 16.46
C SER A 168 -9.21 6.81 15.66
N HIS A 169 -7.90 6.88 15.78
CA HIS A 169 -7.16 7.89 15.05
C HIS A 169 -7.52 7.72 13.59
N LEU A 170 -8.04 8.77 12.96
CA LEU A 170 -8.49 8.69 11.55
C LEU A 170 -7.38 8.18 10.64
N CYS A 171 -6.12 8.40 11.03
CA CYS A 171 -4.94 7.87 10.34
C CYS A 171 -4.83 6.34 10.35
N GLU A 172 -5.48 5.65 11.31
CA GLU A 172 -5.48 4.18 11.37
C GLU A 172 -6.50 3.53 10.45
N LEU A 173 -7.35 4.31 9.81
CA LEU A 173 -8.34 3.83 8.86
C LEU A 173 -7.72 3.72 7.46
N PRO A 174 -8.22 2.82 6.61
CA PRO A 174 -7.91 2.85 5.18
C PRO A 174 -8.10 4.24 4.58
N PRO A 175 -7.40 4.60 3.50
CA PRO A 175 -7.60 5.88 2.82
C PRO A 175 -9.04 6.02 2.28
N THR A 176 -9.46 7.24 1.95
CA THR A 176 -10.70 7.45 1.19
C THR A 176 -10.52 6.93 -0.24
N THR A 177 -11.60 6.56 -0.91
CA THR A 177 -11.53 5.99 -2.27
C THR A 177 -10.81 6.92 -3.24
N GLU A 178 -11.13 8.21 -3.21
CA GLU A 178 -10.53 9.20 -4.13
C GLU A 178 -9.03 9.37 -3.89
N ALA A 179 -8.60 9.45 -2.62
CA ALA A 179 -7.18 9.52 -2.28
C ALA A 179 -6.45 8.24 -2.67
N PHE A 180 -7.10 7.09 -2.46
CA PHE A 180 -6.53 5.80 -2.76
C PHE A 180 -6.34 5.58 -4.26
N ILE A 181 -7.30 5.98 -5.09
CA ILE A 181 -7.18 5.93 -6.56
C ILE A 181 -5.94 6.69 -7.04
N GLN A 182 -5.70 7.90 -6.51
CA GLN A 182 -4.49 8.64 -6.90
C GLN A 182 -3.20 7.95 -6.43
N ASN A 183 -3.24 7.30 -5.27
CA ASN A 183 -2.11 6.51 -4.78
C ASN A 183 -1.87 5.26 -5.64
N ILE A 184 -2.93 4.54 -6.05
CA ILE A 184 -2.86 3.39 -6.95
C ILE A 184 -2.22 3.80 -8.28
N LYS A 185 -2.66 4.91 -8.88
CA LYS A 185 -2.10 5.39 -10.15
C LYS A 185 -0.59 5.61 -10.05
N ARG A 186 -0.10 6.22 -8.97
CA ARG A 186 1.33 6.39 -8.74
C ARG A 186 2.06 5.08 -8.52
N ALA A 187 1.47 4.17 -7.74
CA ALA A 187 2.03 2.84 -7.52
C ALA A 187 2.09 2.02 -8.82
N HIS A 188 1.09 2.14 -9.67
CA HIS A 188 1.06 1.51 -10.98
C HIS A 188 2.19 2.04 -11.87
N TYR A 189 2.37 3.37 -11.95
CA TYR A 189 3.49 3.98 -12.66
C TYR A 189 4.83 3.46 -12.16
N GLN A 190 5.04 3.48 -10.84
CA GLN A 190 6.28 2.99 -10.23
C GLN A 190 6.51 1.51 -10.57
N ALA A 191 5.48 0.68 -10.50
CA ALA A 191 5.56 -0.73 -10.84
C ALA A 191 5.83 -0.97 -12.35
N ILE A 192 5.32 -0.12 -13.26
CA ILE A 192 5.67 -0.19 -14.69
C ILE A 192 7.17 -0.01 -14.87
N ILE A 193 7.74 1.03 -14.28
CA ILE A 193 9.17 1.33 -14.37
C ILE A 193 10.00 0.21 -13.74
N TRP A 194 9.64 -0.26 -12.57
CA TRP A 194 10.34 -1.31 -11.85
C TRP A 194 10.33 -2.67 -12.53
N ARG A 195 9.22 -3.03 -13.17
CA ARG A 195 9.10 -4.31 -13.90
C ARG A 195 9.80 -4.29 -15.26
N ASN A 196 10.01 -3.11 -15.83
CA ASN A 196 10.49 -2.94 -17.20
C ASN A 196 11.60 -1.90 -17.25
N ILE A 197 12.79 -2.26 -16.80
CA ILE A 197 13.95 -1.37 -16.73
C ILE A 197 14.41 -0.83 -18.10
N ASP A 198 13.92 -1.38 -19.19
CA ASP A 198 14.21 -0.93 -20.56
C ASP A 198 13.20 0.11 -21.08
N ILE A 199 12.12 0.37 -20.34
CA ILE A 199 11.14 1.41 -20.71
C ILE A 199 11.75 2.79 -20.43
N ASP A 200 11.66 3.69 -21.41
CA ASP A 200 11.96 5.10 -21.19
C ASP A 200 10.78 5.77 -20.45
N PRO A 201 10.97 6.20 -19.19
CA PRO A 201 9.91 6.83 -18.41
C PRO A 201 9.33 8.10 -19.06
N ARG A 202 10.10 8.78 -19.93
CA ARG A 202 9.66 10.00 -20.63
C ARG A 202 8.55 9.75 -21.64
N ASN A 203 8.36 8.49 -22.06
CA ASN A 203 7.26 8.09 -22.95
C ASN A 203 5.94 7.88 -22.21
N LEU A 204 5.93 7.95 -20.88
CA LEU A 204 4.74 7.81 -20.05
C LEU A 204 4.24 9.18 -19.61
N ASP A 205 2.97 9.50 -19.90
CA ASP A 205 2.39 10.77 -19.45
C ASP A 205 2.01 10.70 -17.97
N LEU A 206 2.79 11.35 -17.12
CA LEU A 206 2.58 11.39 -15.67
C LEU A 206 1.18 11.87 -15.26
N GLU A 207 0.50 12.68 -16.09
CA GLU A 207 -0.84 13.15 -15.78
C GLU A 207 -1.88 12.01 -15.76
N CYS A 208 -1.61 10.92 -16.48
CA CYS A 208 -2.43 9.70 -16.41
C CYS A 208 -2.22 8.91 -15.10
N TYR A 209 -1.11 9.12 -14.40
CA TYR A 209 -0.67 8.34 -13.25
C TYR A 209 -0.74 9.08 -11.91
N GLY A 210 -1.68 10.03 -11.78
CA GLY A 210 -1.92 10.69 -10.49
C GLY A 210 -1.00 11.85 -10.18
N TRP A 211 -0.37 12.42 -11.21
CA TRP A 211 0.45 13.62 -11.14
C TRP A 211 -0.20 14.75 -11.95
N LYS A 212 0.16 15.98 -11.68
CA LYS A 212 -0.20 17.15 -12.50
C LYS A 212 1.02 18.04 -12.69
N LYS A 213 1.12 18.68 -13.85
CA LYS A 213 2.21 19.61 -14.15
C LYS A 213 1.94 20.97 -13.48
N ASP A 214 2.87 21.40 -12.65
CA ASP A 214 2.94 22.78 -12.19
C ASP A 214 3.67 23.59 -13.29
N ARG A 215 2.92 24.38 -14.04
CA ARG A 215 3.48 25.15 -15.19
C ARG A 215 4.43 26.26 -14.77
N GLU A 216 4.24 26.81 -13.57
CA GLU A 216 5.10 27.88 -13.05
C GLU A 216 6.45 27.33 -12.60
N LYS A 217 6.44 26.23 -11.87
CA LYS A 217 7.66 25.60 -11.33
C LYS A 217 8.30 24.59 -12.29
N LYS A 218 7.62 24.24 -13.39
CA LYS A 218 8.06 23.22 -14.38
C LYS A 218 8.35 21.85 -13.74
N ILE A 219 7.59 21.48 -12.70
CA ILE A 219 7.72 20.20 -12.00
C ILE A 219 6.38 19.46 -12.03
N SER A 220 6.43 18.13 -11.87
CA SER A 220 5.24 17.31 -11.64
C SER A 220 4.98 17.21 -10.14
N ILE A 221 3.75 17.50 -9.73
CA ILE A 221 3.31 17.43 -8.34
C ILE A 221 2.20 16.38 -8.20
N PRO A 222 2.14 15.61 -7.10
CA PRO A 222 1.10 14.62 -6.92
C PRO A 222 -0.27 15.29 -6.84
N ILE A 223 -1.28 14.68 -7.46
CA ILE A 223 -2.67 15.09 -7.31
C ILE A 223 -3.10 14.77 -5.87
N MET A 224 -3.44 15.81 -5.12
CA MET A 224 -3.94 15.73 -3.75
C MET A 224 -5.42 16.06 -3.71
N LEU A 225 -6.14 15.48 -2.75
CA LEU A 225 -7.51 15.90 -2.48
C LEU A 225 -7.54 17.35 -1.98
N PRO A 226 -8.60 18.13 -2.27
CA PRO A 226 -8.78 19.44 -1.69
C PRO A 226 -8.69 19.39 -0.16
N GLY A 227 -8.01 20.37 0.45
CA GLY A 227 -7.76 20.39 1.90
C GLY A 227 -9.05 20.46 2.77
N ASN A 228 -10.17 20.83 2.16
CA ASN A 228 -11.50 20.84 2.78
C ASN A 228 -12.29 19.54 2.57
N THR A 229 -11.71 18.53 1.94
CA THR A 229 -12.36 17.23 1.75
C THR A 229 -12.62 16.59 3.12
N PRO A 230 -13.89 16.31 3.50
CA PRO A 230 -14.19 15.76 4.80
C PRO A 230 -13.63 14.34 4.96
N PRO A 231 -13.15 13.96 6.16
CA PRO A 231 -12.52 12.66 6.39
C PRO A 231 -13.51 11.48 6.33
N ALA A 232 -14.81 11.77 6.32
CA ALA A 232 -15.90 10.80 6.18
C ALA A 232 -17.16 11.50 5.64
N PRO A 233 -18.12 10.76 5.07
CA PRO A 233 -19.41 11.32 4.69
C PRO A 233 -20.11 12.03 5.87
N ASN A 234 -20.87 13.09 5.58
CA ASN A 234 -21.51 13.93 6.60
C ASN A 234 -22.38 13.12 7.58
N PHE A 235 -23.09 12.09 7.10
CA PHE A 235 -23.92 11.25 7.98
C PHE A 235 -23.08 10.45 9.00
N ILE A 236 -21.83 10.12 8.68
CA ILE A 236 -20.89 9.48 9.60
C ILE A 236 -20.34 10.51 10.58
N LEU A 237 -19.96 11.70 10.10
CA LEU A 237 -19.42 12.78 10.95
C LEU A 237 -20.46 13.29 11.96
N GLN A 238 -21.74 13.28 11.58
CA GLN A 238 -22.87 13.68 12.42
C GLN A 238 -23.43 12.53 13.25
N LEU A 239 -22.86 11.33 13.19
CA LEU A 239 -23.36 10.17 13.91
C LEU A 239 -23.34 10.41 15.42
N ILE A 240 -24.52 10.54 16.01
CA ILE A 240 -24.67 10.71 17.46
C ILE A 240 -24.39 9.37 18.12
N ARG A 241 -23.40 9.36 19.01
CA ARG A 241 -23.02 8.19 19.80
C ARG A 241 -22.76 8.58 21.23
N CYS A 242 -23.04 7.70 22.18
CA CYS A 242 -22.78 7.95 23.59
C CYS A 242 -21.56 7.16 24.10
N SER A 243 -20.93 7.69 25.14
CA SER A 243 -19.79 7.10 25.85
C SER A 243 -20.18 6.42 27.18
N CYS A 244 -21.44 6.05 27.35
CA CYS A 244 -21.96 5.46 28.58
C CYS A 244 -21.33 4.08 28.86
N LYS A 245 -20.73 3.93 30.08
CA LYS A 245 -20.06 2.70 30.54
C LYS A 245 -20.55 2.19 31.89
N SER A 246 -21.63 2.79 32.44
CA SER A 246 -22.15 2.39 33.75
C SER A 246 -22.91 1.06 33.71
N LYS A 247 -23.15 0.43 34.88
CA LYS A 247 -23.95 -0.81 34.99
C LYS A 247 -25.39 -0.66 34.46
N LYS A 248 -25.93 0.55 34.43
CA LYS A 248 -27.22 0.89 33.79
C LYS A 248 -26.95 2.00 32.75
N PRO A 249 -26.44 1.63 31.55
CA PRO A 249 -26.05 2.61 30.55
C PRO A 249 -27.25 3.39 30.03
N CYS A 250 -27.03 4.61 29.62
CA CYS A 250 -28.02 5.47 28.95
C CYS A 250 -29.27 5.82 29.74
N ASN A 251 -29.26 5.63 31.05
CA ASN A 251 -30.43 5.90 31.90
C ASN A 251 -30.57 7.39 32.25
N THR A 252 -29.53 8.18 32.13
CA THR A 252 -29.50 9.61 32.47
C THR A 252 -29.46 10.51 31.23
N LYS A 253 -29.76 11.81 31.40
CA LYS A 253 -29.61 12.85 30.35
C LYS A 253 -28.14 13.08 29.91
N ARG A 254 -27.14 12.51 30.60
CA ARG A 254 -25.74 12.55 30.19
C ARG A 254 -25.44 11.66 28.96
N CYS A 255 -26.37 10.82 28.58
CA CYS A 255 -26.28 10.04 27.36
C CYS A 255 -26.59 10.92 26.14
N SER A 256 -25.62 11.16 25.27
CA SER A 256 -25.79 12.00 24.08
C SER A 256 -26.90 11.48 23.15
N CYS A 257 -27.08 10.17 23.03
CA CYS A 257 -28.19 9.59 22.24
C CYS A 257 -29.55 9.91 22.89
N LYS A 258 -29.68 9.74 24.20
CA LYS A 258 -30.92 10.05 24.93
C LYS A 258 -31.23 11.56 24.89
N GLU A 259 -30.23 12.39 25.04
CA GLU A 259 -30.36 13.85 24.96
C GLU A 259 -30.92 14.30 23.61
N LYS A 260 -30.44 13.67 22.52
CA LYS A 260 -30.88 13.94 21.15
C LYS A 260 -32.08 13.13 20.67
N GLY A 261 -32.71 12.36 21.57
CA GLY A 261 -33.94 11.60 21.26
C GLY A 261 -33.73 10.40 20.31
N VAL A 262 -32.49 9.96 20.06
CA VAL A 262 -32.17 8.84 19.17
C VAL A 262 -31.84 7.57 19.96
N SER A 263 -32.06 6.41 19.34
CA SER A 263 -31.65 5.11 19.89
C SER A 263 -30.14 4.96 19.89
N CYS A 264 -29.60 4.14 20.79
CA CYS A 264 -28.20 3.78 20.76
C CYS A 264 -27.95 2.78 19.62
N THR A 265 -26.77 2.84 19.03
CA THR A 265 -26.35 1.96 17.92
C THR A 265 -25.14 1.13 18.33
N MET A 266 -24.76 0.20 17.48
CA MET A 266 -23.51 -0.59 17.64
C MET A 266 -22.24 0.28 17.81
N PHE A 267 -22.30 1.55 17.47
CA PHE A 267 -21.19 2.51 17.59
C PHE A 267 -21.12 3.20 18.96
N CYS A 268 -22.11 2.98 19.81
CA CYS A 268 -22.13 3.51 21.17
C CYS A 268 -21.29 2.65 22.12
N ALA A 269 -20.65 3.27 23.12
CA ALA A 269 -19.87 2.54 24.14
C ALA A 269 -20.73 1.59 24.98
N CYS A 270 -22.03 1.81 25.04
CA CYS A 270 -22.97 0.99 25.75
C CYS A 270 -23.38 -0.30 25.03
N TYR A 271 -22.98 -0.49 23.78
CA TYR A 271 -23.37 -1.67 22.99
C TYR A 271 -22.94 -2.97 23.65
N SER A 272 -21.71 -3.05 24.13
CA SER A 272 -21.14 -4.26 24.74
C SER A 272 -21.61 -4.54 26.17
N ILE A 273 -22.33 -3.61 26.80
CA ILE A 273 -22.78 -3.71 28.20
C ILE A 273 -24.30 -3.80 28.33
N GLY A 274 -25.01 -4.17 27.27
CA GLY A 274 -26.44 -4.46 27.29
C GLY A 274 -27.33 -3.22 27.48
N CYS A 275 -27.13 -2.20 26.67
CA CYS A 275 -27.99 -1.02 26.67
C CYS A 275 -29.41 -1.35 26.20
N THR A 276 -30.40 -1.01 27.00
CA THR A 276 -31.84 -1.21 26.68
C THR A 276 -32.36 -0.25 25.60
N ARG A 277 -31.56 0.70 25.13
CA ARG A 277 -31.89 1.69 24.09
C ARG A 277 -31.23 1.38 22.74
N LEU A 278 -30.72 0.16 22.56
CA LEU A 278 -30.20 -0.29 21.27
C LEU A 278 -31.33 -0.46 20.24
N LEU A 279 -31.03 -0.10 18.98
CA LEU A 279 -31.84 -0.43 17.82
C LEU A 279 -31.71 -1.93 17.53
#